data_752b602706fcfd22bc5b4b89db2140f8
#
_entry.id   752b602706fcfd22bc5b4b89db2140f8
#
_cell.length_a   1.000
_cell.length_b   1.000
_cell.length_c   1.000
_cell.angle_alpha   90.00
_cell.angle_beta   90.00
_cell.angle_gamma   90.00
#
_symmetry.space_group_name_H-M   'P 1'
#
loop_
_entity.id
_entity.type
_entity.pdbx_description
1 polymer ?
#
loop_
_entity_poly.entity_id
_entity_poly.type
_entity_poly.pdbx_seq_one_letter_code
_entity_poly.pdbx_strand_id
1 'polypeptide(L)'
;MIDTFCAYGNYENRGKARTRYMVETLGGEEAYRAAYQEKLEQAKSNADLMLDVEVKTITKTDDTARVSGRRVIGQKQSGLYAVSYHPIGGLPAVTKFAELYDCIKDMEEVEVRIAPDETIYIINLNGSEVERVLAATADGANSLFESSVSCIGASICQVGLRDSQGLLRKIIEAVSEEDFADGVLPRIHISGCTSSCGTHQIGRLGFHGGVKRVDGVTRPVYTFHVNGREEQGEERC
;
A
#
# COMPACT_ATOMS: atom_id res chain seq x y z
N MET A 1 6.45 -2.69 20.63
CA MET A 1 7.42 -2.53 19.53
C MET A 1 8.24 -1.25 19.62
N ILE A 2 7.66 -0.07 19.81
CA ILE A 2 8.41 1.21 19.95
C ILE A 2 9.44 1.09 21.08
N ASP A 3 9.03 0.70 22.30
CA ASP A 3 9.92 0.56 23.46
C ASP A 3 11.02 -0.47 23.24
N THR A 4 10.71 -1.55 22.51
CA THR A 4 11.71 -2.56 22.13
C THR A 4 12.76 -1.93 21.19
N PHE A 5 12.33 -1.16 20.20
CA PHE A 5 13.26 -0.48 19.30
C PHE A 5 14.07 0.60 20.03
N CYS A 6 13.46 1.37 20.92
CA CYS A 6 14.15 2.37 21.74
C CYS A 6 15.27 1.75 22.60
N ALA A 7 15.02 0.53 23.14
CA ALA A 7 15.97 -0.16 24.00
C ALA A 7 17.10 -0.88 23.24
N TYR A 8 16.80 -1.46 22.09
CA TYR A 8 17.67 -2.41 21.40
C TYR A 8 17.98 -2.05 19.93
N GLY A 9 17.44 -0.94 19.42
CA GLY A 9 17.72 -0.46 18.06
C GLY A 9 19.18 -0.04 17.88
N ASN A 10 19.68 -0.19 16.67
CA ASN A 10 21.05 0.25 16.34
C ASN A 10 21.04 1.74 16.00
N TYR A 11 21.48 2.58 16.91
CA TYR A 11 21.55 4.03 16.73
C TYR A 11 22.89 4.51 16.17
N GLU A 12 23.93 3.66 16.23
CA GLU A 12 25.27 4.00 15.75
C GLU A 12 25.37 3.83 14.23
N ASN A 13 24.73 2.81 13.69
CA ASN A 13 24.70 2.56 12.26
C ASN A 13 23.31 2.85 11.66
N ARG A 14 23.15 4.04 11.07
CA ARG A 14 21.88 4.49 10.47
C ARG A 14 21.33 3.52 9.42
N GLY A 15 22.20 2.83 8.67
CA GLY A 15 21.78 1.81 7.68
C GLY A 15 21.12 0.59 8.32
N LYS A 16 21.47 0.31 9.59
CA LYS A 16 20.90 -0.78 10.39
C LYS A 16 19.88 -0.32 11.45
N ALA A 17 19.52 0.96 11.48
CA ALA A 17 18.54 1.53 12.42
C ALA A 17 17.09 1.18 12.02
N ARG A 18 16.78 -0.10 11.97
CA ARG A 18 15.45 -0.64 11.62
C ARG A 18 15.13 -1.90 12.42
N THR A 19 13.87 -2.13 12.69
CA THR A 19 13.38 -3.27 13.48
C THR A 19 13.90 -4.61 12.98
N ARG A 20 13.97 -4.83 11.67
CA ARG A 20 14.46 -6.09 11.07
C ARG A 20 15.88 -6.48 11.47
N TYR A 21 16.74 -5.49 11.77
CA TYR A 21 18.12 -5.76 12.19
C TYR A 21 18.25 -6.09 13.68
N MET A 22 17.18 -5.91 14.46
CA MET A 22 17.22 -6.21 15.89
C MET A 22 17.35 -7.71 16.15
N VAL A 23 16.85 -8.56 15.27
CA VAL A 23 17.04 -10.02 15.35
C VAL A 23 18.52 -10.37 15.31
N GLU A 24 19.27 -9.78 14.37
CA GLU A 24 20.73 -9.96 14.26
C GLU A 24 21.45 -9.37 15.48
N THR A 25 21.07 -8.16 15.90
CA THR A 25 21.71 -7.43 17.01
C THR A 25 21.53 -8.16 18.35
N LEU A 26 20.39 -8.78 18.58
CA LEU A 26 20.06 -9.51 19.81
C LEU A 26 20.56 -10.97 19.80
N GLY A 27 21.11 -11.45 18.69
CA GLY A 27 21.68 -12.78 18.59
C GLY A 27 20.70 -13.88 18.15
N GLY A 28 19.58 -13.51 17.55
CA GLY A 28 18.64 -14.45 16.96
C GLY A 28 17.19 -14.19 17.32
N GLU A 29 16.32 -14.99 16.70
CA GLU A 29 14.86 -14.82 16.81
C GLU A 29 14.34 -15.04 18.24
N GLU A 30 14.86 -16.04 18.95
CA GLU A 30 14.43 -16.33 20.33
C GLU A 30 14.76 -15.17 21.28
N ALA A 31 15.97 -14.62 21.18
CA ALA A 31 16.38 -13.47 21.97
C ALA A 31 15.56 -12.22 21.64
N TYR A 32 15.25 -12.01 20.36
CA TYR A 32 14.37 -10.92 19.94
C TYR A 32 12.95 -11.08 20.49
N ARG A 33 12.37 -12.28 20.43
CA ARG A 33 11.04 -12.58 20.98
C ARG A 33 10.99 -12.36 22.50
N ALA A 34 12.02 -12.80 23.22
CA ALA A 34 12.12 -12.61 24.67
C ALA A 34 12.19 -11.11 25.03
N ALA A 35 13.03 -10.34 24.34
CA ALA A 35 13.15 -8.90 24.54
C ALA A 35 11.84 -8.15 24.23
N TYR A 36 11.14 -8.55 23.16
CA TYR A 36 9.84 -7.99 22.83
C TYR A 36 8.79 -8.31 23.90
N GLN A 37 8.73 -9.57 24.36
CA GLN A 37 7.77 -10.00 25.38
C GLN A 37 8.00 -9.27 26.71
N GLU A 38 9.24 -9.09 27.12
CA GLU A 38 9.59 -8.31 28.32
C GLU A 38 9.03 -6.88 28.22
N LYS A 39 9.26 -6.20 27.09
CA LYS A 39 8.75 -4.83 26.86
C LYS A 39 7.22 -4.79 26.79
N LEU A 40 6.60 -5.82 26.25
CA LEU A 40 5.14 -5.91 26.21
C LEU A 40 4.55 -6.04 27.63
N GLU A 41 5.11 -6.88 28.48
CA GLU A 41 4.64 -7.02 29.88
C GLU A 41 4.87 -5.72 30.68
N GLN A 42 6.01 -5.04 30.47
CA GLN A 42 6.25 -3.72 31.06
C GLN A 42 5.19 -2.70 30.58
N ALA A 43 4.86 -2.67 29.29
CA ALA A 43 3.85 -1.77 28.76
C ALA A 43 2.45 -2.06 29.34
N LYS A 44 2.07 -3.35 29.46
CA LYS A 44 0.80 -3.75 30.07
C LYS A 44 0.69 -3.36 31.54
N SER A 45 1.80 -3.37 32.29
CA SER A 45 1.80 -2.97 33.71
C SER A 45 1.70 -1.45 33.89
N ASN A 46 2.09 -0.66 32.87
CA ASN A 46 2.17 0.79 32.96
C ASN A 46 0.99 1.50 32.31
N ALA A 47 0.21 0.82 31.45
CA ALA A 47 -0.91 1.39 30.74
C ALA A 47 -1.98 0.35 30.44
N ASP A 48 -3.23 0.78 30.40
CA ASP A 48 -4.29 -0.03 29.81
C ASP A 48 -4.10 -0.05 28.29
N LEU A 49 -3.81 -1.22 27.76
CA LEU A 49 -3.61 -1.45 26.32
C LEU A 49 -4.88 -1.97 25.62
N MET A 50 -5.98 -2.10 26.36
CA MET A 50 -7.25 -2.45 25.76
C MET A 50 -7.79 -1.27 24.97
N LEU A 51 -8.06 -1.51 23.70
CA LEU A 51 -8.76 -0.55 22.86
C LEU A 51 -10.26 -0.71 23.11
N ASP A 52 -10.87 0.30 23.72
CA ASP A 52 -12.32 0.43 23.74
C ASP A 52 -12.75 1.00 22.36
N VAL A 53 -13.01 0.06 21.46
CA VAL A 53 -13.44 0.41 20.10
C VAL A 53 -14.96 0.30 20.05
N GLU A 54 -15.61 1.44 19.95
CA GLU A 54 -17.03 1.47 19.63
C GLU A 54 -17.25 0.95 18.23
N VAL A 55 -17.90 -0.22 18.12
CA VAL A 55 -18.23 -0.82 16.83
C VAL A 55 -19.44 -0.09 16.25
N LYS A 56 -19.19 0.76 15.24
CA LYS A 56 -20.27 1.43 14.52
C LYS A 56 -21.08 0.41 13.72
N THR A 57 -22.37 0.29 14.05
CA THR A 57 -23.32 -0.50 13.28
C THR A 57 -23.81 0.30 12.08
N ILE A 58 -23.70 -0.25 10.88
CA ILE A 58 -24.26 0.36 9.68
C ILE A 58 -25.76 0.10 9.63
N THR A 59 -26.52 1.18 9.58
CA THR A 59 -28.00 1.16 9.57
C THR A 59 -28.59 1.44 8.20
N LYS A 60 -27.75 1.87 7.24
CA LYS A 60 -28.14 2.17 5.87
C LYS A 60 -28.84 0.99 5.21
N THR A 61 -29.99 1.24 4.64
CA THR A 61 -30.83 0.22 4.00
C THR A 61 -30.51 0.07 2.51
N ASP A 62 -30.65 -1.15 2.00
CA ASP A 62 -30.56 -1.49 0.57
C ASP A 62 -31.63 -0.73 -0.25
N ASP A 63 -31.23 -0.06 -1.31
CA ASP A 63 -32.11 0.60 -2.28
C ASP A 63 -32.58 -0.32 -3.41
N THR A 64 -32.30 -1.61 -3.31
CA THR A 64 -32.62 -2.67 -4.29
C THR A 64 -31.88 -2.57 -5.64
N ALA A 65 -31.16 -1.49 -5.92
CA ALA A 65 -30.35 -1.38 -7.13
C ALA A 65 -29.17 -2.38 -7.11
N ARG A 66 -28.97 -3.08 -8.21
CA ARG A 66 -27.88 -4.08 -8.33
C ARG A 66 -26.87 -3.62 -9.36
N VAL A 67 -25.64 -3.54 -8.92
CA VAL A 67 -24.50 -3.08 -9.72
C VAL A 67 -23.38 -4.07 -9.67
N SER A 68 -22.62 -4.13 -10.75
CA SER A 68 -21.40 -4.93 -10.85
C SER A 68 -20.40 -4.20 -11.73
N GLY A 69 -19.14 -4.47 -11.53
CA GLY A 69 -18.08 -3.87 -12.33
C GLY A 69 -16.73 -4.16 -11.68
N ARG A 70 -15.67 -3.94 -12.43
CA ARG A 70 -14.31 -4.23 -11.98
C ARG A 70 -13.95 -3.58 -10.65
N ARG A 71 -14.34 -2.31 -10.45
CA ARG A 71 -14.05 -1.53 -9.25
C ARG A 71 -15.18 -1.56 -8.21
N VAL A 72 -16.20 -2.39 -8.44
CA VAL A 72 -17.38 -2.51 -7.58
C VAL A 72 -17.30 -3.81 -6.78
N ILE A 73 -17.31 -3.69 -5.47
CA ILE A 73 -17.20 -4.81 -4.53
C ILE A 73 -18.47 -4.88 -3.69
N GLY A 74 -19.19 -6.01 -3.76
CA GLY A 74 -20.33 -6.26 -2.86
C GLY A 74 -19.82 -6.42 -1.42
N GLN A 75 -20.44 -5.72 -0.48
CA GLN A 75 -20.08 -5.82 0.94
C GLN A 75 -20.80 -7.01 1.61
N LYS A 76 -20.40 -7.31 2.85
CA LYS A 76 -21.11 -8.30 3.68
C LYS A 76 -22.53 -7.85 4.03
N GLN A 77 -22.73 -6.55 4.15
CA GLN A 77 -24.05 -5.95 4.31
C GLN A 77 -24.81 -6.06 2.99
N SER A 78 -25.99 -6.68 3.03
CA SER A 78 -26.79 -6.92 1.84
C SER A 78 -27.14 -5.61 1.12
N GLY A 79 -26.92 -5.57 -0.18
CA GLY A 79 -27.24 -4.43 -1.04
C GLY A 79 -26.33 -3.21 -0.89
N LEU A 80 -25.27 -3.31 -0.08
CA LEU A 80 -24.25 -2.27 -0.01
C LEU A 80 -23.00 -2.66 -0.79
N TYR A 81 -22.34 -1.64 -1.32
CA TYR A 81 -21.18 -1.77 -2.19
C TYR A 81 -20.02 -0.91 -1.73
N ALA A 82 -18.82 -1.29 -2.13
CA ALA A 82 -17.64 -0.45 -2.09
C ALA A 82 -17.14 -0.20 -3.53
N VAL A 83 -16.63 1.00 -3.77
CA VAL A 83 -15.89 1.33 -4.98
C VAL A 83 -14.42 1.46 -4.63
N SER A 84 -13.56 0.72 -5.36
CA SER A 84 -12.12 0.87 -5.25
C SER A 84 -11.63 1.98 -6.17
N TYR A 85 -10.79 2.86 -5.63
CA TYR A 85 -10.06 3.90 -6.35
C TYR A 85 -8.58 3.74 -6.09
N HIS A 86 -7.82 3.39 -7.09
CA HIS A 86 -6.36 3.29 -7.02
C HIS A 86 -5.76 4.40 -7.87
N PRO A 87 -5.32 5.53 -7.27
CA PRO A 87 -4.59 6.56 -8.01
C PRO A 87 -3.34 5.97 -8.63
N ILE A 88 -3.02 6.29 -9.86
CA ILE A 88 -1.81 5.79 -10.53
C ILE A 88 -0.58 6.11 -9.69
N GLY A 89 0.13 5.06 -9.24
CA GLY A 89 1.29 5.18 -8.36
C GLY A 89 0.99 5.74 -6.96
N GLY A 90 -0.25 5.64 -6.49
CA GLY A 90 -0.66 6.13 -5.16
C GLY A 90 -0.70 7.65 -5.02
N LEU A 91 -0.63 8.40 -6.13
CA LEU A 91 -0.54 9.86 -6.14
C LEU A 91 -1.80 10.51 -6.74
N PRO A 92 -2.87 10.68 -5.97
CA PRO A 92 -4.05 11.39 -6.44
C PRO A 92 -3.73 12.88 -6.70
N ALA A 93 -4.49 13.52 -7.59
CA ALA A 93 -4.43 14.96 -7.75
C ALA A 93 -4.72 15.68 -6.42
N VAL A 94 -4.12 16.84 -6.19
CA VAL A 94 -4.28 17.60 -4.92
C VAL A 94 -5.75 17.91 -4.63
N THR A 95 -6.56 18.15 -5.66
CA THR A 95 -7.99 18.47 -5.54
C THR A 95 -8.86 17.25 -5.29
N LYS A 96 -8.33 16.03 -5.51
CA LYS A 96 -9.13 14.79 -5.53
C LYS A 96 -9.91 14.55 -4.24
N PHE A 97 -9.32 14.82 -3.08
CA PHE A 97 -10.04 14.62 -1.82
C PHE A 97 -11.18 15.62 -1.61
N ALA A 98 -11.05 16.84 -2.13
CA ALA A 98 -12.15 17.81 -2.14
C ALA A 98 -13.27 17.35 -3.09
N GLU A 99 -12.92 16.86 -4.28
CA GLU A 99 -13.87 16.30 -5.25
C GLU A 99 -14.61 15.09 -4.68
N LEU A 100 -13.89 14.16 -4.02
CA LEU A 100 -14.49 13.02 -3.34
C LEU A 100 -15.41 13.45 -2.20
N TYR A 101 -14.98 14.41 -1.37
CA TYR A 101 -15.83 14.97 -0.32
C TYR A 101 -17.13 15.53 -0.89
N ASP A 102 -17.05 16.38 -1.91
CA ASP A 102 -18.23 16.95 -2.56
C ASP A 102 -19.13 15.88 -3.20
N CYS A 103 -18.52 14.80 -3.69
CA CYS A 103 -19.26 13.67 -4.22
C CYS A 103 -20.05 12.91 -3.16
N ILE A 104 -19.50 12.70 -1.96
CA ILE A 104 -20.07 11.76 -0.96
C ILE A 104 -20.71 12.44 0.26
N LYS A 105 -20.50 13.74 0.49
CA LYS A 105 -20.95 14.45 1.72
C LYS A 105 -22.44 14.33 2.03
N ASP A 106 -23.27 14.15 1.01
CA ASP A 106 -24.73 14.01 1.15
C ASP A 106 -25.19 12.53 1.16
N MET A 107 -24.25 11.58 1.11
CA MET A 107 -24.53 10.15 1.14
C MET A 107 -24.48 9.64 2.59
N GLU A 108 -25.56 9.00 3.03
CA GLU A 108 -25.69 8.48 4.39
C GLU A 108 -24.65 7.37 4.66
N GLU A 109 -23.96 7.44 5.80
CA GLU A 109 -22.99 6.45 6.30
C GLU A 109 -21.85 6.07 5.34
N VAL A 110 -21.66 6.81 4.24
CA VAL A 110 -20.53 6.57 3.34
C VAL A 110 -19.22 6.98 3.99
N GLU A 111 -18.22 6.11 3.90
CA GLU A 111 -16.90 6.33 4.47
C GLU A 111 -15.81 6.09 3.43
N VAL A 112 -14.66 6.72 3.65
CA VAL A 112 -13.44 6.50 2.88
C VAL A 112 -12.44 5.70 3.72
N ARG A 113 -11.89 4.62 3.16
CA ARG A 113 -10.90 3.76 3.77
C ARG A 113 -9.64 3.70 2.90
N ILE A 114 -8.48 3.85 3.51
CA ILE A 114 -7.18 3.78 2.82
C ILE A 114 -6.55 2.43 3.11
N ALA A 115 -6.11 1.73 2.07
CA ALA A 115 -5.44 0.44 2.17
C ALA A 115 -3.92 0.58 2.01
N PRO A 116 -3.13 -0.39 2.53
CA PRO A 116 -1.67 -0.37 2.44
C PRO A 116 -1.11 -0.45 1.02
N ASP A 117 -1.90 -0.92 0.07
CA ASP A 117 -1.54 -1.06 -1.35
C ASP A 117 -1.86 0.20 -2.18
N GLU A 118 -1.96 1.37 -1.55
CA GLU A 118 -2.26 2.66 -2.17
C GLU A 118 -3.71 2.78 -2.70
N THR A 119 -4.57 1.80 -2.43
CA THR A 119 -5.98 1.81 -2.83
C THR A 119 -6.83 2.56 -1.81
N ILE A 120 -7.77 3.34 -2.30
CA ILE A 120 -8.79 4.04 -1.53
C ILE A 120 -10.13 3.33 -1.79
N TYR A 121 -10.83 2.94 -0.73
CA TYR A 121 -12.15 2.35 -0.83
C TYR A 121 -13.20 3.35 -0.34
N ILE A 122 -14.20 3.61 -1.16
CA ILE A 122 -15.40 4.34 -0.79
C ILE A 122 -16.45 3.28 -0.49
N ILE A 123 -16.84 3.17 0.78
CA ILE A 123 -17.65 2.08 1.30
C ILE A 123 -19.03 2.52 1.74
N ASN A 124 -19.94 1.55 1.95
CA ASN A 124 -21.33 1.75 2.35
C ASN A 124 -22.16 2.49 1.30
N LEU A 125 -21.89 2.22 0.02
CA LEU A 125 -22.66 2.78 -1.07
C LEU A 125 -23.91 1.94 -1.36
N ASN A 126 -25.04 2.58 -1.56
CA ASN A 126 -26.18 1.97 -2.24
C ASN A 126 -25.87 1.76 -3.74
N GLY A 127 -26.60 0.86 -4.39
CA GLY A 127 -26.39 0.60 -5.81
C GLY A 127 -26.58 1.84 -6.68
N SER A 128 -27.53 2.72 -6.35
CA SER A 128 -27.77 3.99 -7.06
C SER A 128 -26.67 5.04 -6.90
N GLU A 129 -25.83 4.93 -5.84
CA GLU A 129 -24.75 5.87 -5.56
C GLU A 129 -23.45 5.50 -6.27
N VAL A 130 -23.31 4.23 -6.67
CA VAL A 130 -22.05 3.66 -7.21
C VAL A 130 -21.58 4.40 -8.45
N GLU A 131 -22.47 4.67 -9.42
CA GLU A 131 -22.11 5.32 -10.69
C GLU A 131 -21.51 6.71 -10.47
N ARG A 132 -22.06 7.48 -9.55
CA ARG A 132 -21.55 8.80 -9.18
C ARG A 132 -20.13 8.74 -8.62
N VAL A 133 -19.83 7.73 -7.79
CA VAL A 133 -18.48 7.54 -7.22
C VAL A 133 -17.51 7.02 -8.28
N LEU A 134 -17.94 6.11 -9.17
CA LEU A 134 -17.14 5.65 -10.30
C LEU A 134 -16.72 6.81 -11.21
N ALA A 135 -17.65 7.72 -11.50
CA ALA A 135 -17.37 8.91 -12.31
C ALA A 135 -16.38 9.86 -11.61
N ALA A 136 -16.54 10.11 -10.31
CA ALA A 136 -15.63 10.96 -9.53
C ALA A 136 -14.21 10.38 -9.39
N THR A 137 -14.05 9.08 -9.60
CA THR A 137 -12.78 8.35 -9.50
C THR A 137 -12.30 7.77 -10.82
N ALA A 138 -12.76 8.30 -11.95
CA ALA A 138 -12.45 7.79 -13.29
C ALA A 138 -10.97 7.97 -13.70
N ASP A 139 -10.24 8.82 -13.01
CA ASP A 139 -8.79 9.06 -13.19
C ASP A 139 -7.89 8.00 -12.53
N GLY A 140 -8.47 7.04 -11.82
CA GLY A 140 -7.75 5.92 -11.23
C GLY A 140 -7.51 4.78 -12.19
N ALA A 141 -6.80 3.75 -11.69
CA ALA A 141 -6.45 2.55 -12.44
C ALA A 141 -7.68 1.83 -12.99
N ASN A 142 -7.64 1.49 -14.28
CA ASN A 142 -8.67 0.75 -15.01
C ASN A 142 -8.24 -0.68 -15.37
N SER A 143 -7.02 -1.07 -15.05
CA SER A 143 -6.50 -2.42 -15.23
C SER A 143 -5.76 -2.90 -13.98
N LEU A 144 -5.57 -4.22 -13.86
CA LEU A 144 -4.76 -4.79 -12.78
C LEU A 144 -3.33 -4.22 -12.84
N PHE A 145 -2.80 -4.06 -14.04
CA PHE A 145 -1.46 -3.53 -14.24
C PHE A 145 -1.33 -2.06 -13.82
N GLU A 146 -2.31 -1.23 -14.15
CA GLU A 146 -2.34 0.18 -13.74
C GLU A 146 -2.45 0.36 -12.22
N SER A 147 -3.00 -0.63 -11.49
CA SER A 147 -3.02 -0.64 -10.02
C SER A 147 -1.69 -1.06 -9.38
N SER A 148 -0.59 -0.91 -10.12
CA SER A 148 0.77 -1.16 -9.63
C SER A 148 1.17 -0.20 -8.52
N VAL A 149 1.94 -0.72 -7.55
CA VAL A 149 2.36 -0.01 -6.34
C VAL A 149 3.72 0.65 -6.56
N SER A 150 3.85 1.92 -6.21
CA SER A 150 5.13 2.64 -6.30
C SER A 150 5.32 3.61 -5.16
N CYS A 151 6.42 3.49 -4.44
CA CYS A 151 6.74 4.48 -3.41
C CYS A 151 6.96 5.87 -4.04
N ILE A 152 6.97 6.92 -3.19
CA ILE A 152 7.12 8.31 -3.64
C ILE A 152 8.45 8.57 -4.40
N GLY A 153 9.49 7.76 -4.15
CA GLY A 153 10.76 7.82 -4.87
C GLY A 153 11.62 9.04 -4.60
N ALA A 154 12.75 9.10 -5.30
CA ALA A 154 13.78 10.14 -5.11
C ALA A 154 13.36 11.54 -5.52
N SER A 155 12.25 11.71 -6.21
CA SER A 155 11.71 13.03 -6.54
C SER A 155 11.31 13.84 -5.30
N ILE A 156 10.93 13.17 -4.20
CA ILE A 156 10.50 13.78 -2.94
C ILE A 156 11.25 13.17 -1.75
N CYS A 157 11.49 11.86 -1.75
CA CYS A 157 12.09 11.14 -0.63
C CYS A 157 13.60 11.43 -0.50
N GLN A 158 14.02 12.01 0.63
CA GLN A 158 15.43 12.35 0.89
C GLN A 158 16.38 11.15 0.97
N VAL A 159 15.86 9.94 1.24
CA VAL A 159 16.64 8.70 1.29
C VAL A 159 16.44 7.83 0.05
N GLY A 160 15.59 8.26 -0.86
CA GLY A 160 15.33 7.58 -2.14
C GLY A 160 16.56 7.65 -3.05
N LEU A 161 16.93 6.52 -3.66
CA LEU A 161 18.05 6.44 -4.60
C LEU A 161 17.59 6.62 -6.05
N ARG A 162 16.35 6.25 -6.35
CA ARG A 162 15.78 6.24 -7.70
C ARG A 162 14.37 6.83 -7.71
N ASP A 163 14.00 7.40 -8.85
CA ASP A 163 12.65 7.88 -9.13
C ASP A 163 11.73 6.70 -9.51
N SER A 164 11.08 6.12 -8.50
CA SER A 164 10.15 5.01 -8.69
C SER A 164 8.87 5.42 -9.43
N GLN A 165 8.38 6.63 -9.17
CA GLN A 165 7.19 7.16 -9.83
C GLN A 165 7.44 7.41 -11.34
N GLY A 166 8.63 7.94 -11.68
CA GLY A 166 9.02 8.12 -13.06
C GLY A 166 9.20 6.79 -13.80
N LEU A 167 9.72 5.76 -13.12
CA LEU A 167 9.81 4.41 -13.69
C LEU A 167 8.42 3.84 -13.95
N LEU A 168 7.51 3.90 -12.97
CA LEU A 168 6.14 3.39 -13.13
C LEU A 168 5.44 4.04 -14.33
N ARG A 169 5.48 5.38 -14.42
CA ARG A 169 4.85 6.09 -15.55
C ARG A 169 5.38 5.63 -16.90
N LYS A 170 6.70 5.49 -17.05
CA LYS A 170 7.30 5.01 -18.30
C LYS A 170 6.91 3.57 -18.65
N ILE A 171 6.79 2.71 -17.64
CA ILE A 171 6.36 1.32 -17.86
C ILE A 171 4.89 1.29 -18.30
N ILE A 172 4.01 2.05 -17.63
CA ILE A 172 2.60 2.13 -18.02
C ILE A 172 2.45 2.70 -19.43
N GLU A 173 3.19 3.76 -19.78
CA GLU A 173 3.21 4.36 -21.13
C GLU A 173 3.62 3.33 -22.17
N ALA A 174 4.73 2.63 -21.96
CA ALA A 174 5.21 1.61 -22.88
C ALA A 174 4.23 0.43 -23.05
N VAL A 175 3.55 0.03 -21.97
CA VAL A 175 2.56 -1.05 -22.01
C VAL A 175 1.25 -0.59 -22.67
N SER A 176 0.88 0.69 -22.55
CA SER A 176 -0.34 1.23 -23.15
C SER A 176 -0.31 1.26 -24.69
N GLU A 177 0.88 1.14 -25.29
CA GLU A 177 1.03 0.99 -26.74
C GLU A 177 0.65 -0.41 -27.25
N GLU A 178 0.51 -1.37 -26.33
CA GLU A 178 0.19 -2.77 -26.61
C GLU A 178 -1.24 -3.10 -26.12
N ASP A 179 -1.97 -3.91 -26.88
CA ASP A 179 -3.35 -4.30 -26.55
C ASP A 179 -3.36 -5.58 -25.67
N PHE A 180 -2.98 -5.46 -24.41
CA PHE A 180 -3.07 -6.55 -23.45
C PHE A 180 -4.44 -6.61 -22.79
N ALA A 181 -5.05 -7.80 -22.80
CA ALA A 181 -6.25 -8.02 -22.03
C ALA A 181 -5.97 -7.83 -20.52
N ASP A 182 -6.94 -7.32 -19.78
CA ASP A 182 -6.80 -7.13 -18.34
C ASP A 182 -6.50 -8.45 -17.61
N GLY A 183 -5.58 -8.39 -16.65
CA GLY A 183 -5.11 -9.56 -15.90
C GLY A 183 -3.99 -10.37 -16.57
N VAL A 184 -3.64 -10.11 -17.83
CA VAL A 184 -2.48 -10.71 -18.50
C VAL A 184 -1.19 -10.24 -17.84
N LEU A 185 -1.09 -8.94 -17.59
CA LEU A 185 0.04 -8.36 -16.88
C LEU A 185 -0.27 -8.26 -15.38
N PRO A 186 0.62 -8.75 -14.51
CA PRO A 186 0.46 -8.61 -13.06
C PRO A 186 0.73 -7.17 -12.63
N ARG A 187 0.27 -6.80 -11.44
CA ARG A 187 0.76 -5.61 -10.74
C ARG A 187 2.27 -5.69 -10.57
N ILE A 188 2.93 -4.55 -10.69
CA ILE A 188 4.35 -4.42 -10.36
C ILE A 188 4.50 -3.60 -9.08
N HIS A 189 5.58 -3.85 -8.34
CA HIS A 189 5.89 -3.20 -7.08
C HIS A 189 7.25 -2.50 -7.20
N ILE A 190 7.28 -1.18 -7.06
CA ILE A 190 8.48 -0.37 -7.28
C ILE A 190 8.87 0.39 -6.02
N SER A 191 10.08 0.16 -5.54
CA SER A 191 10.68 0.94 -4.45
C SER A 191 11.86 1.75 -4.97
N GLY A 192 11.96 3.01 -4.63
CA GLY A 192 13.07 3.88 -5.01
C GLY A 192 14.40 3.55 -4.35
N CYS A 193 14.41 2.67 -3.34
CA CYS A 193 15.59 2.17 -2.63
C CYS A 193 15.27 0.86 -1.91
N THR A 194 16.25 0.29 -1.20
CA THR A 194 16.12 -0.95 -0.43
C THR A 194 15.18 -0.85 0.80
N SER A 195 14.65 0.33 1.10
CA SER A 195 13.70 0.51 2.23
C SER A 195 12.35 -0.16 2.03
N SER A 196 12.05 -0.59 0.80
CA SER A 196 10.87 -1.40 0.49
C SER A 196 9.51 -0.74 0.72
N CYS A 197 9.43 0.58 0.67
CA CYS A 197 8.15 1.28 0.85
C CYS A 197 7.11 0.92 -0.23
N GLY A 198 7.56 0.56 -1.45
CA GLY A 198 6.71 0.01 -2.52
C GLY A 198 6.58 -1.51 -2.47
N THR A 199 6.98 -2.17 -1.39
CA THR A 199 6.80 -3.61 -1.14
C THR A 199 7.30 -4.52 -2.27
N HIS A 200 8.42 -4.15 -2.91
CA HIS A 200 8.93 -4.81 -4.11
C HIS A 200 9.21 -6.32 -3.95
N GLN A 201 9.39 -6.83 -2.72
CA GLN A 201 9.67 -8.24 -2.47
C GLN A 201 8.44 -9.13 -2.64
N ILE A 202 7.24 -8.60 -2.40
CA ILE A 202 6.01 -9.39 -2.49
C ILE A 202 5.34 -9.29 -3.87
N GLY A 203 5.75 -8.33 -4.71
CA GLY A 203 5.24 -8.22 -6.08
C GLY A 203 5.64 -9.42 -6.94
N ARG A 204 4.74 -9.93 -7.79
CA ARG A 204 5.11 -10.94 -8.81
C ARG A 204 6.25 -10.43 -9.69
N LEU A 205 6.28 -9.14 -9.97
CA LEU A 205 7.37 -8.40 -10.56
C LEU A 205 7.68 -7.21 -9.64
N GLY A 206 8.91 -7.12 -9.16
CA GLY A 206 9.32 -6.07 -8.23
C GLY A 206 10.60 -5.36 -8.70
N PHE A 207 10.73 -4.10 -8.34
CA PHE A 207 11.93 -3.31 -8.62
C PHE A 207 12.34 -2.54 -7.38
N HIS A 208 13.63 -2.56 -7.04
CA HIS A 208 14.15 -1.60 -6.07
C HIS A 208 15.36 -0.83 -6.62
N GLY A 209 15.36 0.46 -6.32
CA GLY A 209 16.42 1.36 -6.72
C GLY A 209 17.71 1.16 -5.93
N GLY A 210 18.83 1.29 -6.60
CA GLY A 210 20.15 1.18 -6.03
C GLY A 210 21.21 1.84 -6.89
N VAL A 211 22.46 1.60 -6.51
CA VAL A 211 23.64 1.96 -7.28
C VAL A 211 24.55 0.75 -7.44
N LYS A 212 25.18 0.63 -8.60
CA LYS A 212 26.14 -0.45 -8.90
C LYS A 212 27.37 0.13 -9.58
N ARG A 213 28.52 -0.39 -9.23
CA ARG A 213 29.75 -0.05 -9.94
C ARG A 213 29.90 -0.93 -11.17
N VAL A 214 29.93 -0.30 -12.35
CA VAL A 214 30.11 -0.94 -13.65
C VAL A 214 31.29 -0.26 -14.33
N ASP A 215 32.30 -1.02 -14.73
CA ASP A 215 33.53 -0.53 -15.35
C ASP A 215 34.20 0.62 -14.57
N GLY A 216 34.24 0.48 -13.24
CA GLY A 216 34.84 1.48 -12.35
C GLY A 216 33.96 2.71 -12.09
N VAL A 217 32.84 2.88 -12.77
CA VAL A 217 31.92 4.01 -12.64
C VAL A 217 30.69 3.59 -11.83
N THR A 218 30.30 4.41 -10.85
CA THR A 218 29.03 4.21 -10.10
C THR A 218 27.85 4.60 -10.99
N ARG A 219 27.00 3.64 -11.26
CA ARG A 219 25.79 3.83 -12.09
C ARG A 219 24.53 3.60 -11.27
N PRO A 220 23.50 4.42 -11.52
CA PRO A 220 22.16 4.18 -10.97
C PRO A 220 21.55 2.95 -11.64
N VAL A 221 20.95 2.08 -10.82
CA VAL A 221 20.34 0.82 -11.29
C VAL A 221 19.02 0.56 -10.58
N TYR A 222 18.23 -0.34 -11.17
CA TYR A 222 17.17 -1.06 -10.47
C TYR A 222 17.53 -2.54 -10.39
N THR A 223 17.31 -3.14 -9.23
CA THR A 223 17.34 -4.60 -9.09
C THR A 223 15.93 -5.12 -9.37
N PHE A 224 15.83 -6.11 -10.23
CA PHE A 224 14.57 -6.73 -10.61
C PHE A 224 14.33 -7.99 -9.77
N HIS A 225 13.13 -8.13 -9.24
CA HIS A 225 12.66 -9.26 -8.45
C HIS A 225 11.50 -9.94 -9.18
N VAL A 226 11.43 -11.24 -9.07
CA VAL A 226 10.37 -12.05 -9.69
C VAL A 226 9.81 -13.05 -8.68
N ASN A 227 8.58 -13.52 -8.93
CA ASN A 227 7.92 -14.56 -8.14
C ASN A 227 7.60 -14.20 -6.68
N GLY A 228 7.51 -12.91 -6.34
CA GLY A 228 6.93 -12.49 -5.08
C GLY A 228 5.45 -12.89 -4.99
N ARG A 229 4.90 -12.95 -3.79
CA ARG A 229 3.49 -13.22 -3.51
C ARG A 229 2.93 -12.15 -2.58
N GLU A 230 1.80 -11.60 -2.93
CA GLU A 230 1.06 -10.63 -2.11
C GLU A 230 0.28 -11.32 -0.98
N GLU A 231 0.14 -12.64 -1.02
CA GLU A 231 -0.52 -13.44 -0.01
C GLU A 231 0.35 -13.54 1.25
N GLN A 232 -0.29 -13.44 2.42
CA GLN A 232 0.38 -13.41 3.72
C GLN A 232 1.22 -14.68 3.96
N GLY A 233 2.49 -14.51 4.32
CA GLY A 233 3.35 -15.58 4.85
C GLY A 233 4.20 -16.34 3.84
N GLU A 234 4.24 -15.96 2.57
CA GLU A 234 5.11 -16.60 1.59
C GLU A 234 6.04 -15.59 0.90
N GLU A 235 7.16 -15.28 1.55
CA GLU A 235 8.29 -14.64 0.89
C GLU A 235 9.07 -15.69 0.09
N ARG A 236 9.25 -15.45 -1.20
CA ARG A 236 10.25 -16.14 -2.02
C ARG A 236 11.15 -15.09 -2.66
N CYS A 237 12.37 -15.07 -2.19
CA CYS A 237 13.49 -14.39 -2.86
C CYS A 237 13.97 -15.21 -4.05
#